data_bb50f7744de3636595363b04d3a65a20
#
_entry.id   bb50f7744de3636595363b04d3a65a20
#
_cell.length_a   1.000
_cell.length_b   1.000
_cell.length_c   1.000
_cell.angle_alpha   90.00
_cell.angle_beta   90.00
_cell.angle_gamma   90.00
#
_symmetry.space_group_name_H-M   'P 1'
#
loop_
_entity.id
_entity.type
_entity.pdbx_description
1 polymer ?
#
loop_
_entity_poly.entity_id
_entity_poly.type
_entity_poly.pdbx_seq_one_letter_code
_entity_poly.pdbx_strand_id
1 'polypeptide(L)'
;VPDGRLLPADLLARAYRKAAEDAARTNSLSYRDPRGSPDLRRAIADMLRRQRGLMVSPDHICITRGSQMGVFLTARILIRPGDAVLVERLTYEPAVAAFRACGAKIVTVGLDEDGVDVADVERACRKHRVRAIFVTPHHQFPTTVSMRPDRRLRLLEMARQFGLAVIEDDYDHEFHFGA
;
A
#
# COMPACT_ATOMS: atom_id res chain seq x y z
N VAL A 1 13.59 -12.26 -8.40
CA VAL A 1 13.42 -11.39 -9.58
C VAL A 1 12.39 -12.06 -10.47
N PRO A 2 11.34 -11.35 -10.92
CA PRO A 2 10.33 -11.92 -11.82
C PRO A 2 10.97 -12.51 -13.08
N ASP A 3 10.46 -13.65 -13.56
CA ASP A 3 10.95 -14.27 -14.78
C ASP A 3 10.39 -13.54 -16.01
N GLY A 4 11.23 -12.80 -16.72
CA GLY A 4 10.86 -12.05 -17.90
C GLY A 4 10.27 -12.89 -19.05
N ARG A 5 10.51 -14.21 -19.06
CA ARG A 5 9.94 -15.14 -20.05
C ARG A 5 8.43 -15.34 -19.89
N LEU A 6 7.91 -15.06 -18.70
CA LEU A 6 6.47 -15.14 -18.37
C LEU A 6 5.72 -13.86 -18.74
N LEU A 7 6.43 -12.80 -19.18
CA LEU A 7 5.78 -11.56 -19.57
C LEU A 7 4.92 -11.77 -20.82
N PRO A 8 3.60 -11.45 -20.78
CA PRO A 8 2.72 -11.59 -21.94
C PRO A 8 2.94 -10.42 -22.91
N ALA A 9 4.12 -10.39 -23.56
CA ALA A 9 4.63 -9.26 -24.36
C ALA A 9 3.66 -8.87 -25.49
N ASP A 10 3.09 -9.85 -26.20
CA ASP A 10 2.16 -9.58 -27.30
C ASP A 10 0.84 -8.95 -26.83
N LEU A 11 0.35 -9.38 -25.67
CA LEU A 11 -0.87 -8.79 -25.09
C LEU A 11 -0.61 -7.34 -24.69
N LEU A 12 0.51 -7.08 -24.04
CA LEU A 12 0.91 -5.73 -23.63
C LEU A 12 1.15 -4.83 -24.84
N ALA A 13 1.83 -5.33 -25.90
CA ALA A 13 2.06 -4.58 -27.12
C ALA A 13 0.74 -4.17 -27.81
N ARG A 14 -0.25 -5.07 -27.89
CA ARG A 14 -1.58 -4.76 -28.43
C ARG A 14 -2.31 -3.71 -27.58
N ALA A 15 -2.31 -3.88 -26.27
CA ALA A 15 -2.95 -2.94 -25.35
C ALA A 15 -2.31 -1.55 -25.43
N TYR A 16 -0.98 -1.50 -25.48
CA TYR A 16 -0.23 -0.25 -25.59
C TYR A 16 -0.50 0.48 -26.91
N ARG A 17 -0.50 -0.24 -28.03
CA ARG A 17 -0.82 0.31 -29.36
C ARG A 17 -2.22 0.93 -29.36
N LYS A 18 -3.21 0.17 -28.89
CA LYS A 18 -4.59 0.66 -28.81
C LYS A 18 -4.69 1.93 -27.95
N ALA A 19 -4.05 1.93 -26.79
CA ALA A 19 -4.05 3.09 -25.91
C ALA A 19 -3.40 4.33 -26.56
N ALA A 20 -2.30 4.14 -27.31
CA ALA A 20 -1.61 5.22 -28.01
C ALA A 20 -2.49 5.79 -29.17
N GLU A 21 -3.13 4.93 -29.95
CA GLU A 21 -4.07 5.33 -31.02
C GLU A 21 -5.27 6.09 -30.45
N ASP A 22 -5.86 5.59 -29.37
CA ASP A 22 -6.99 6.26 -28.70
C ASP A 22 -6.56 7.61 -28.10
N ALA A 23 -5.39 7.70 -27.51
CA ALA A 23 -4.83 8.94 -26.96
C ALA A 23 -4.61 10.01 -28.06
N ALA A 24 -4.07 9.59 -29.20
CA ALA A 24 -3.89 10.48 -30.35
C ALA A 24 -5.23 10.98 -30.91
N ARG A 25 -6.18 10.06 -31.10
CA ARG A 25 -7.52 10.36 -31.67
C ARG A 25 -8.32 11.31 -30.75
N THR A 26 -8.21 11.15 -29.43
CA THR A 26 -8.94 11.96 -28.44
C THR A 26 -8.17 13.19 -27.97
N ASN A 27 -7.01 13.47 -28.55
CA ASN A 27 -6.08 14.55 -28.12
C ASN A 27 -5.82 14.51 -26.61
N SER A 28 -5.59 13.32 -26.07
CA SER A 28 -5.51 13.08 -24.62
C SER A 28 -4.09 13.08 -24.06
N LEU A 29 -3.13 13.64 -24.80
CA LEU A 29 -1.71 13.72 -24.39
C LEU A 29 -1.37 14.97 -23.58
N SER A 30 -2.36 15.85 -23.34
CA SER A 30 -2.20 17.03 -22.49
C SER A 30 -2.17 16.71 -21.01
N TYR A 31 -1.73 17.66 -20.19
CA TYR A 31 -1.82 17.58 -18.71
C TYR A 31 -3.27 17.42 -18.28
N ARG A 32 -3.49 16.49 -17.36
CA ARG A 32 -4.81 16.10 -16.85
C ARG A 32 -4.82 16.04 -15.32
N ASP A 33 -5.83 15.39 -14.75
CA ASP A 33 -5.95 15.17 -13.31
C ASP A 33 -4.65 14.54 -12.74
N PRO A 34 -3.97 15.20 -11.79
CA PRO A 34 -2.72 14.70 -11.21
C PRO A 34 -2.90 13.37 -10.46
N ARG A 35 -4.13 12.99 -10.11
CA ARG A 35 -4.44 11.70 -9.51
C ARG A 35 -4.42 10.54 -10.53
N GLY A 36 -4.21 10.83 -11.81
CA GLY A 36 -4.17 9.84 -12.88
C GLY A 36 -5.46 9.79 -13.72
N SER A 37 -5.40 9.02 -14.81
CA SER A 37 -6.52 8.88 -15.76
C SER A 37 -7.82 8.47 -15.04
N PRO A 38 -8.94 9.19 -15.24
CA PRO A 38 -10.24 8.82 -14.68
C PRO A 38 -10.69 7.42 -15.08
N ASP A 39 -10.39 6.99 -16.32
CA ASP A 39 -10.75 5.66 -16.83
C ASP A 39 -9.97 4.56 -16.08
N LEU A 40 -8.66 4.76 -15.85
CA LEU A 40 -7.85 3.84 -15.08
C LEU A 40 -8.32 3.76 -13.63
N ARG A 41 -8.62 4.92 -13.01
CA ARG A 41 -9.13 4.95 -11.63
C ARG A 41 -10.48 4.23 -11.52
N ARG A 42 -11.38 4.38 -12.50
CA ARG A 42 -12.65 3.62 -12.55
C ARG A 42 -12.40 2.12 -12.67
N ALA A 43 -11.53 1.71 -13.59
CA ALA A 43 -11.21 0.29 -13.78
C ALA A 43 -10.63 -0.34 -12.51
N ILE A 44 -9.74 0.36 -11.80
CA ILE A 44 -9.17 -0.10 -10.52
C ILE A 44 -10.25 -0.15 -9.44
N ALA A 45 -11.12 0.85 -9.31
CA ALA A 45 -12.21 0.84 -8.33
C ALA A 45 -13.16 -0.35 -8.57
N ASP A 46 -13.49 -0.63 -9.83
CA ASP A 46 -14.32 -1.77 -10.21
C ASP A 46 -13.65 -3.11 -9.91
N MET A 47 -12.35 -3.23 -10.15
CA MET A 47 -11.55 -4.41 -9.82
C MET A 47 -11.54 -4.64 -8.30
N LEU A 48 -11.22 -3.62 -7.50
CA LEU A 48 -11.16 -3.71 -6.04
C LEU A 48 -12.51 -4.10 -5.43
N ARG A 49 -13.62 -3.57 -5.96
CA ARG A 49 -14.96 -3.97 -5.52
C ARG A 49 -15.26 -5.42 -5.81
N ARG A 50 -14.96 -5.89 -7.03
CA ARG A 50 -15.31 -7.26 -7.48
C ARG A 50 -14.41 -8.33 -6.87
N GLN A 51 -13.12 -8.07 -6.77
CA GLN A 51 -12.14 -9.07 -6.36
C GLN A 51 -11.84 -9.03 -4.87
N ARG A 52 -11.93 -7.85 -4.25
CA ARG A 52 -11.55 -7.66 -2.83
C ARG A 52 -12.69 -7.19 -1.93
N GLY A 53 -13.89 -6.97 -2.45
CA GLY A 53 -15.03 -6.48 -1.68
C GLY A 53 -14.85 -5.05 -1.11
N LEU A 54 -13.87 -4.29 -1.60
CA LEU A 54 -13.59 -2.94 -1.10
C LEU A 54 -14.59 -1.94 -1.69
N MET A 55 -15.32 -1.24 -0.81
CA MET A 55 -16.30 -0.21 -1.19
C MET A 55 -15.60 1.12 -1.47
N VAL A 56 -14.88 1.18 -2.61
CA VAL A 56 -14.14 2.36 -3.04
C VAL A 56 -14.74 2.96 -4.31
N SER A 57 -14.65 4.29 -4.44
CA SER A 57 -14.96 5.03 -5.67
C SER A 57 -13.66 5.45 -6.38
N PRO A 58 -13.73 5.87 -7.66
CA PRO A 58 -12.57 6.40 -8.36
C PRO A 58 -11.89 7.58 -7.66
N ASP A 59 -12.62 8.32 -6.82
CA ASP A 59 -12.06 9.46 -6.08
C ASP A 59 -11.18 9.06 -4.89
N HIS A 60 -11.28 7.81 -4.45
CA HIS A 60 -10.38 7.23 -3.45
C HIS A 60 -9.10 6.65 -4.05
N ILE A 61 -8.90 6.78 -5.36
CA ILE A 61 -7.74 6.20 -6.06
C ILE A 61 -6.84 7.31 -6.60
N CYS A 62 -5.56 7.17 -6.31
CA CYS A 62 -4.50 7.99 -6.87
C CYS A 62 -3.45 7.10 -7.53
N ILE A 63 -3.17 7.36 -8.81
CA ILE A 63 -2.15 6.63 -9.57
C ILE A 63 -0.79 7.27 -9.31
N THR A 64 0.17 6.47 -8.90
CA THR A 64 1.53 6.91 -8.59
C THR A 64 2.56 6.21 -9.46
N ARG A 65 3.76 6.75 -9.53
CA ARG A 65 4.90 6.13 -10.21
C ARG A 65 5.56 5.11 -9.28
N GLY A 66 4.87 3.98 -9.07
CA GLY A 66 5.30 2.91 -8.16
C GLY A 66 4.90 3.17 -6.70
N SER A 67 5.05 2.10 -5.88
CA SER A 67 4.67 2.09 -4.46
C SER A 67 5.43 3.13 -3.64
N GLN A 68 6.71 3.33 -3.94
CA GLN A 68 7.56 4.27 -3.21
C GLN A 68 7.03 5.71 -3.26
N MET A 69 6.52 6.16 -4.41
CA MET A 69 5.85 7.46 -4.50
C MET A 69 4.55 7.49 -3.71
N GLY A 70 3.78 6.39 -3.74
CA GLY A 70 2.55 6.24 -2.96
C GLY A 70 2.82 6.36 -1.46
N VAL A 71 3.81 5.62 -0.95
CA VAL A 71 4.22 5.67 0.46
C VAL A 71 4.68 7.09 0.85
N PHE A 72 5.51 7.72 0.02
CA PHE A 72 6.00 9.08 0.31
C PHE A 72 4.86 10.10 0.35
N LEU A 73 3.93 10.08 -0.60
CA LEU A 73 2.77 10.99 -0.61
C LEU A 73 1.87 10.76 0.61
N THR A 74 1.63 9.49 0.96
CA THR A 74 0.87 9.13 2.16
C THR A 74 1.55 9.65 3.42
N ALA A 75 2.87 9.47 3.53
CA ALA A 75 3.66 10.01 4.64
C ALA A 75 3.54 11.54 4.71
N ARG A 76 3.66 12.25 3.58
CA ARG A 76 3.52 13.72 3.52
C ARG A 76 2.18 14.25 3.99
N ILE A 77 1.12 13.47 3.78
CA ILE A 77 -0.24 13.86 4.19
C ILE A 77 -0.48 13.54 5.68
N LEU A 78 -0.03 12.39 6.13
CA LEU A 78 -0.37 11.87 7.46
C LEU A 78 0.59 12.34 8.56
N ILE A 79 1.89 12.47 8.26
CA ILE A 79 2.96 12.61 9.25
C ILE A 79 3.35 14.07 9.43
N ARG A 80 3.47 14.47 10.68
CA ARG A 80 4.11 15.73 11.10
C ARG A 80 5.46 15.43 11.75
N PRO A 81 6.45 16.31 11.67
CA PRO A 81 7.72 16.12 12.34
C PRO A 81 7.53 15.79 13.83
N GLY A 82 8.15 14.68 14.26
CA GLY A 82 8.05 14.18 15.63
C GLY A 82 6.94 13.14 15.88
N ASP A 83 5.99 12.95 14.97
CA ASP A 83 5.00 11.88 15.08
C ASP A 83 5.68 10.50 15.04
N ALA A 84 5.18 9.54 15.83
CA ALA A 84 5.66 8.16 15.79
C ALA A 84 4.95 7.38 14.66
N VAL A 85 5.74 6.62 13.89
CA VAL A 85 5.26 5.64 12.93
C VAL A 85 5.75 4.27 13.35
N LEU A 86 4.82 3.33 13.52
CA LEU A 86 5.16 1.93 13.81
C LEU A 86 5.51 1.23 12.50
N VAL A 87 6.54 0.38 12.56
CA VAL A 87 6.93 -0.50 11.45
C VAL A 87 7.29 -1.87 12.02
N GLU A 88 7.08 -2.92 11.25
CA GLU A 88 7.52 -4.26 11.60
C GLU A 88 9.04 -4.31 11.73
N ARG A 89 9.58 -5.12 12.65
CA ARG A 89 11.03 -5.23 12.92
C ARG A 89 11.85 -5.55 11.67
N LEU A 90 11.30 -6.38 10.80
CA LEU A 90 11.79 -6.60 9.43
C LEU A 90 10.77 -5.96 8.50
N THR A 91 11.19 -5.06 7.65
CA THR A 91 10.27 -4.31 6.79
C THR A 91 10.97 -3.75 5.56
N TYR A 92 10.22 -3.16 4.65
CA TYR A 92 10.73 -2.53 3.44
C TYR A 92 11.41 -1.20 3.77
N GLU A 93 12.74 -1.19 3.85
CA GLU A 93 13.53 -0.02 4.27
C GLU A 93 13.28 1.26 3.45
N PRO A 94 13.00 1.23 2.13
CA PRO A 94 12.64 2.44 1.41
C PRO A 94 11.36 3.13 1.91
N ALA A 95 10.38 2.37 2.45
CA ALA A 95 9.21 2.97 3.09
C ALA A 95 9.60 3.67 4.40
N VAL A 96 10.46 3.05 5.20
CA VAL A 96 11.00 3.65 6.42
C VAL A 96 11.74 4.95 6.11
N ALA A 97 12.55 4.97 5.05
CA ALA A 97 13.25 6.17 4.60
C ALA A 97 12.28 7.29 4.21
N ALA A 98 11.14 6.97 3.56
CA ALA A 98 10.12 7.96 3.24
C ALA A 98 9.47 8.56 4.50
N PHE A 99 9.17 7.77 5.52
CA PHE A 99 8.65 8.27 6.80
C PHE A 99 9.69 9.14 7.52
N ARG A 100 10.96 8.73 7.58
CA ARG A 100 12.05 9.53 8.16
C ARG A 100 12.22 10.87 7.45
N ALA A 101 12.13 10.89 6.11
CA ALA A 101 12.21 12.12 5.31
C ALA A 101 11.06 13.10 5.63
N CYS A 102 9.92 12.61 6.13
CA CYS A 102 8.80 13.41 6.61
C CYS A 102 8.93 13.80 8.10
N GLY A 103 10.05 13.47 8.76
CA GLY A 103 10.31 13.80 10.17
C GLY A 103 9.69 12.83 11.17
N ALA A 104 9.28 11.64 10.74
CA ALA A 104 8.74 10.62 11.64
C ALA A 104 9.80 10.05 12.59
N LYS A 105 9.38 9.75 13.81
CA LYS A 105 10.10 8.88 14.74
C LYS A 105 9.68 7.44 14.46
N ILE A 106 10.61 6.62 13.98
CA ILE A 106 10.33 5.21 13.71
C ILE A 106 10.38 4.42 15.00
N VAL A 107 9.33 3.66 15.27
CA VAL A 107 9.20 2.73 16.38
C VAL A 107 8.96 1.34 15.81
N THR A 108 9.85 0.41 16.10
CA THR A 108 9.73 -0.97 15.62
C THR A 108 8.85 -1.78 16.55
N VAL A 109 8.02 -2.66 15.96
CA VAL A 109 7.18 -3.63 16.68
C VAL A 109 7.57 -5.06 16.31
N GLY A 110 7.26 -5.98 17.20
CA GLY A 110 7.55 -7.41 17.05
C GLY A 110 6.87 -8.02 15.83
N LEU A 111 7.48 -9.12 15.37
CA LEU A 111 7.00 -9.93 14.26
C LEU A 111 7.30 -11.40 14.59
N ASP A 112 6.35 -12.29 14.37
CA ASP A 112 6.47 -13.74 14.53
C ASP A 112 5.82 -14.50 13.36
N GLU A 113 5.59 -15.81 13.52
CA GLU A 113 5.00 -16.71 12.51
C GLU A 113 3.53 -16.38 12.15
N ASP A 114 2.86 -15.59 12.96
CA ASP A 114 1.48 -15.14 12.76
C ASP A 114 1.40 -13.68 12.25
N GLY A 115 2.51 -13.05 11.92
CA GLY A 115 2.62 -11.65 11.48
C GLY A 115 2.98 -10.68 12.60
N VAL A 116 2.55 -9.43 12.50
CA VAL A 116 2.88 -8.39 13.49
C VAL A 116 2.37 -8.75 14.89
N ASP A 117 3.20 -8.54 15.92
CA ASP A 117 2.80 -8.70 17.32
C ASP A 117 1.89 -7.55 17.75
N VAL A 118 0.58 -7.83 17.79
CA VAL A 118 -0.45 -6.83 18.14
C VAL A 118 -0.35 -6.37 19.60
N ALA A 119 0.20 -7.19 20.51
CA ALA A 119 0.44 -6.77 21.90
C ALA A 119 1.56 -5.73 21.97
N ASP A 120 2.59 -5.88 21.14
CA ASP A 120 3.66 -4.90 21.03
C ASP A 120 3.18 -3.59 20.39
N VAL A 121 2.32 -3.68 19.37
CA VAL A 121 1.62 -2.51 18.80
C VAL A 121 0.84 -1.76 19.88
N GLU A 122 0.07 -2.46 20.72
CA GLU A 122 -0.69 -1.84 21.80
C GLU A 122 0.23 -1.16 22.84
N ARG A 123 1.34 -1.82 23.24
CA ARG A 123 2.35 -1.23 24.13
C ARG A 123 2.95 0.05 23.55
N ALA A 124 3.28 0.02 22.27
CA ALA A 124 3.83 1.18 21.57
C ALA A 124 2.82 2.34 21.50
N CYS A 125 1.55 2.06 21.21
CA CYS A 125 0.49 3.07 21.16
C CYS A 125 0.22 3.72 22.54
N ARG A 126 0.38 2.97 23.64
CA ARG A 126 0.26 3.51 25.01
C ARG A 126 1.45 4.39 25.39
N LYS A 127 2.63 4.11 24.84
CA LYS A 127 3.88 4.79 25.17
C LYS A 127 4.17 6.01 24.29
N HIS A 128 3.70 5.99 23.05
CA HIS A 128 4.02 7.00 22.07
C HIS A 128 2.73 7.56 21.44
N ARG A 129 2.79 8.81 20.98
CA ARG A 129 1.76 9.37 20.09
C ARG A 129 1.95 8.80 18.69
N VAL A 130 1.38 7.62 18.46
CA VAL A 130 1.47 6.93 17.18
C VAL A 130 0.52 7.58 16.18
N ARG A 131 1.03 7.92 15.00
CA ARG A 131 0.24 8.50 13.91
C ARG A 131 -0.18 7.46 12.88
N ALA A 132 0.69 6.50 12.59
CA ALA A 132 0.43 5.46 11.62
C ALA A 132 1.22 4.19 11.96
N ILE A 133 0.75 3.07 11.42
CA ILE A 133 1.51 1.83 11.32
C ILE A 133 1.63 1.44 9.84
N PHE A 134 2.83 1.02 9.41
CA PHE A 134 3.09 0.47 8.08
C PHE A 134 3.29 -1.03 8.20
N VAL A 135 2.52 -1.82 7.44
CA VAL A 135 2.51 -3.28 7.46
C VAL A 135 2.36 -3.87 6.06
N THR A 136 2.84 -5.10 5.87
CA THR A 136 2.65 -5.92 4.66
C THR A 136 1.88 -7.19 5.02
N PRO A 137 0.55 -7.11 5.30
CA PRO A 137 -0.18 -8.15 6.02
C PRO A 137 -0.52 -9.38 5.17
N HIS A 138 -0.50 -9.28 3.84
CA HIS A 138 -0.78 -10.41 2.95
C HIS A 138 0.43 -11.35 2.85
N HIS A 139 1.57 -10.78 2.49
CA HIS A 139 2.87 -11.44 2.55
C HIS A 139 3.87 -10.48 3.17
N GLN A 140 4.19 -10.72 4.42
CA GLN A 140 5.12 -9.86 5.16
C GLN A 140 6.49 -9.78 4.47
N PHE A 141 6.96 -8.57 4.21
CA PHE A 141 8.28 -8.40 3.61
C PHE A 141 9.37 -8.29 4.71
N PRO A 142 10.40 -9.14 4.70
CA PRO A 142 10.75 -10.13 3.68
C PRO A 142 10.43 -11.59 4.08
N THR A 143 9.70 -11.84 5.16
CA THR A 143 9.51 -13.18 5.73
C THR A 143 8.45 -14.01 5.00
N THR A 144 7.61 -13.38 4.17
CA THR A 144 6.45 -13.96 3.46
C THR A 144 5.34 -14.51 4.36
N VAL A 145 5.41 -14.26 5.67
CA VAL A 145 4.37 -14.65 6.62
C VAL A 145 3.08 -13.89 6.35
N SER A 146 1.95 -14.60 6.30
CA SER A 146 0.63 -13.96 6.24
C SER A 146 0.13 -13.64 7.64
N MET A 147 -0.29 -12.39 7.85
CA MET A 147 -0.90 -11.98 9.12
C MET A 147 -2.23 -12.68 9.32
N ARG A 148 -2.41 -13.35 10.47
CA ARG A 148 -3.64 -14.04 10.83
C ARG A 148 -4.86 -13.11 10.84
N PRO A 149 -6.06 -13.61 10.48
CA PRO A 149 -7.27 -12.81 10.44
C PRO A 149 -7.63 -12.14 11.78
N ASP A 150 -7.45 -12.86 12.90
CA ASP A 150 -7.71 -12.32 14.23
C ASP A 150 -6.77 -11.15 14.59
N ARG A 151 -5.49 -11.21 14.18
CA ARG A 151 -4.54 -10.11 14.35
C ARG A 151 -4.89 -8.91 13.47
N ARG A 152 -5.38 -9.14 12.24
CA ARG A 152 -5.87 -8.07 11.36
C ARG A 152 -7.05 -7.32 12.01
N LEU A 153 -8.02 -8.08 12.53
CA LEU A 153 -9.16 -7.48 13.23
C LEU A 153 -8.70 -6.69 14.46
N ARG A 154 -7.81 -7.26 15.27
CA ARG A 154 -7.28 -6.57 16.45
C ARG A 154 -6.51 -5.30 16.09
N LEU A 155 -5.73 -5.32 15.01
CA LEU A 155 -5.03 -4.14 14.50
C LEU A 155 -6.01 -3.02 14.11
N LEU A 156 -7.12 -3.36 13.42
CA LEU A 156 -8.15 -2.39 13.05
C LEU A 156 -8.91 -1.82 14.26
N GLU A 157 -9.16 -2.64 15.28
CA GLU A 157 -9.73 -2.17 16.55
C GLU A 157 -8.81 -1.15 17.23
N MET A 158 -7.51 -1.47 17.32
CA MET A 158 -6.50 -0.56 17.87
C MET A 158 -6.38 0.72 17.05
N ALA A 159 -6.45 0.62 15.71
CA ALA A 159 -6.43 1.79 14.84
C ALA A 159 -7.57 2.76 15.18
N ARG A 160 -8.77 2.23 15.43
CA ARG A 160 -9.92 3.03 15.87
C ARG A 160 -9.73 3.57 17.30
N GLN A 161 -9.28 2.72 18.22
CA GLN A 161 -9.11 3.08 19.64
C GLN A 161 -8.08 4.19 19.84
N PHE A 162 -6.95 4.12 19.16
CA PHE A 162 -5.84 5.06 19.30
C PHE A 162 -5.82 6.17 18.24
N GLY A 163 -6.70 6.10 17.25
CA GLY A 163 -6.78 7.10 16.16
C GLY A 163 -5.57 7.08 15.23
N LEU A 164 -4.95 5.92 15.02
CA LEU A 164 -3.83 5.77 14.10
C LEU A 164 -4.28 5.29 12.71
N ALA A 165 -3.55 5.68 11.68
CA ALA A 165 -3.78 5.19 10.33
C ALA A 165 -3.05 3.85 10.11
N VAL A 166 -3.70 2.91 9.42
CA VAL A 166 -3.05 1.69 8.92
C VAL A 166 -2.66 1.93 7.47
N ILE A 167 -1.39 1.75 7.14
CA ILE A 167 -0.85 1.82 5.79
C ILE A 167 -0.44 0.41 5.41
N GLU A 168 -1.19 -0.19 4.50
CA GLU A 168 -0.92 -1.53 3.99
C GLU A 168 -0.20 -1.42 2.63
N ASP A 169 0.95 -2.09 2.50
CA ASP A 169 1.63 -2.28 1.23
C ASP A 169 1.36 -3.72 0.76
N ASP A 170 0.47 -3.85 -0.22
CA ASP A 170 -0.01 -5.11 -0.76
C ASP A 170 0.57 -5.31 -2.17
N TYR A 171 1.87 -5.63 -2.19
CA TYR A 171 2.70 -5.60 -3.38
C TYR A 171 2.54 -6.81 -4.31
N ASP A 172 1.94 -7.89 -3.85
CA ASP A 172 1.86 -9.16 -4.58
C ASP A 172 0.51 -9.90 -4.47
N HIS A 173 -0.56 -9.20 -4.13
CA HIS A 173 -1.89 -9.80 -3.91
C HIS A 173 -2.40 -10.64 -5.09
N GLU A 174 -2.08 -10.25 -6.31
CA GLU A 174 -2.46 -10.97 -7.52
C GLU A 174 -1.56 -12.18 -7.83
N PHE A 175 -0.49 -12.36 -7.06
CA PHE A 175 0.51 -13.42 -7.26
C PHE A 175 0.52 -14.34 -6.03
N HIS A 176 -0.46 -15.22 -5.91
CA HIS A 176 -0.48 -16.22 -4.84
C HIS A 176 -0.45 -17.63 -5.43
N PHE A 177 0.39 -18.45 -4.83
CA PHE A 177 0.49 -19.88 -5.10
C PHE A 177 -0.36 -20.60 -4.03
N GLY A 178 -1.64 -20.60 -4.19
CA GLY A 178 -2.51 -21.24 -3.23
C GLY A 178 -3.68 -21.90 -3.91
N ALA A 179 -4.00 -23.11 -3.46
CA ALA A 179 -5.21 -23.82 -3.80
C ALA A 179 -6.42 -23.07 -3.25
#